data_fa3987a59e6b31ff182fec4d76fdd4ba
#
_entry.id   fa3987a59e6b31ff182fec4d76fdd4ba
#
_cell.length_a   1.000
_cell.length_b   1.000
_cell.length_c   1.000
_cell.angle_alpha   90.00
_cell.angle_beta   90.00
_cell.angle_gamma   90.00
#
_symmetry.space_group_name_H-M   'P 1'
#
loop_
_entity.id
_entity.type
_entity.pdbx_description
1 polymer ?
#
loop_
_entity_poly.entity_id
_entity_poly.type
_entity_poly.pdbx_seq_one_letter_code
_entity_poly.pdbx_strand_id
1 'polypeptide(L)'
;MLIALQMPEATRVAGFHTWKKAKRHILRGSKAIRVLAPNFFKKTVEDEDGEETEQMFNWFKAVPVFDISQTDGEELPTRPYSVSIEGDEDNGLFDALKGFSEGSGCPVSVESFTGGALGFYSPNDHSITVKDGSSARKAHVLAHEVAHSLLHKGDAEADGRNPAHLSRGIKELEAESVAFILCNAWGIDPGVSSFGYIADWSGKETQKELKLSAKRIAEAAKKVLKSIGTPKS
;
A
#
# COMPACT_ATOMS: atom_id res chain seq x y z
N MET A 1 12.63 -8.24 3.97
CA MET A 1 14.03 -8.35 4.42
C MET A 1 14.17 -8.13 5.92
N LEU A 2 13.77 -7.00 6.48
CA LEU A 2 13.89 -6.77 7.93
C LEU A 2 13.15 -7.82 8.77
N ILE A 3 11.99 -8.30 8.30
CA ILE A 3 11.21 -9.34 8.98
C ILE A 3 11.94 -10.69 8.91
N ALA A 4 12.27 -11.14 7.71
CA ALA A 4 12.91 -12.45 7.52
C ALA A 4 14.31 -12.58 8.17
N LEU A 5 15.02 -11.45 8.37
CA LEU A 5 16.28 -11.44 9.12
C LEU A 5 16.09 -11.57 10.63
N GLN A 6 14.95 -11.13 11.14
CA GLN A 6 14.66 -11.13 12.58
C GLN A 6 13.82 -12.34 12.97
N MET A 7 12.96 -12.82 12.07
CA MET A 7 12.06 -13.95 12.26
C MET A 7 11.79 -14.63 10.88
N PRO A 8 12.64 -15.56 10.46
CA PRO A 8 12.54 -16.20 9.14
C PRO A 8 11.22 -16.93 8.89
N GLU A 9 10.61 -17.46 9.93
CA GLU A 9 9.34 -18.21 9.92
C GLU A 9 8.10 -17.32 10.03
N ALA A 10 8.25 -16.00 10.09
CA ALA A 10 7.11 -15.08 10.17
C ALA A 10 6.20 -15.22 8.95
N THR A 11 4.89 -15.33 9.20
CA THR A 11 3.87 -15.53 8.15
C THR A 11 2.93 -14.35 8.02
N ARG A 12 2.46 -13.81 9.15
CA ARG A 12 1.56 -12.65 9.19
C ARG A 12 2.00 -11.70 10.28
N VAL A 13 2.47 -10.54 9.90
CA VAL A 13 2.96 -9.54 10.86
C VAL A 13 2.08 -8.31 10.90
N ALA A 14 1.81 -7.81 12.10
CA ALA A 14 1.08 -6.57 12.29
C ALA A 14 1.53 -5.83 13.57
N GLY A 15 1.19 -4.54 13.64
CA GLY A 15 1.41 -3.73 14.84
C GLY A 15 0.47 -4.11 15.98
N PHE A 16 0.82 -3.70 17.21
CA PHE A 16 0.05 -3.98 18.42
C PHE A 16 -1.44 -3.61 18.30
N HIS A 17 -1.74 -2.41 17.80
CA HIS A 17 -3.12 -1.95 17.67
C HIS A 17 -3.92 -2.74 16.64
N THR A 18 -3.27 -3.20 15.59
CA THR A 18 -3.87 -4.01 14.55
C THR A 18 -4.26 -5.39 15.09
N TRP A 19 -3.36 -6.02 15.87
CA TRP A 19 -3.67 -7.27 16.55
C TRP A 19 -4.82 -7.12 17.54
N LYS A 20 -4.84 -6.01 18.30
CA LYS A 20 -5.94 -5.72 19.24
C LYS A 20 -7.28 -5.56 18.52
N LYS A 21 -7.32 -4.87 17.36
CA LYS A 21 -8.54 -4.78 16.52
C LYS A 21 -8.99 -6.15 16.00
N ALA A 22 -8.04 -7.02 15.68
CA ALA A 22 -8.30 -8.41 15.29
C ALA A 22 -8.65 -9.31 16.48
N LYS A 23 -8.91 -8.75 17.68
CA LYS A 23 -9.19 -9.45 18.93
C LYS A 23 -8.10 -10.46 19.32
N ARG A 24 -6.87 -10.16 18.95
CA ARG A 24 -5.69 -10.92 19.34
C ARG A 24 -4.80 -10.08 20.25
N HIS A 25 -4.12 -10.75 21.18
CA HIS A 25 -3.17 -10.13 22.09
C HIS A 25 -1.77 -10.74 21.92
N ILE A 26 -0.76 -9.93 22.11
CA ILE A 26 0.63 -10.36 21.99
C ILE A 26 1.00 -11.17 23.23
N LEU A 27 1.60 -12.33 23.01
CA LEU A 27 2.07 -13.21 24.06
C LEU A 27 3.18 -12.54 24.89
N ARG A 28 3.11 -12.67 26.21
CA ARG A 28 4.09 -12.08 27.11
C ARG A 28 5.49 -12.64 26.82
N GLY A 29 6.46 -11.75 26.67
CA GLY A 29 7.84 -12.14 26.35
C GLY A 29 8.17 -12.19 24.86
N SER A 30 7.19 -11.97 23.97
CA SER A 30 7.43 -11.89 22.53
C SER A 30 8.36 -10.73 22.19
N LYS A 31 9.36 -10.99 21.34
CA LYS A 31 10.28 -9.97 20.83
C LYS A 31 9.67 -9.33 19.57
N ALA A 32 9.53 -8.01 19.60
CA ALA A 32 9.04 -7.28 18.44
C ALA A 32 10.02 -7.35 17.25
N ILE A 33 9.49 -7.58 16.07
CA ILE A 33 10.17 -7.40 14.80
C ILE A 33 10.18 -5.90 14.49
N ARG A 34 11.31 -5.34 14.08
CA ARG A 34 11.44 -3.92 13.73
C ARG A 34 11.34 -3.76 12.22
N VAL A 35 10.34 -3.03 11.76
CA VAL A 35 10.17 -2.67 10.34
C VAL A 35 10.25 -1.16 10.16
N LEU A 36 10.68 -0.73 8.98
CA LEU A 36 10.68 0.68 8.62
C LEU A 36 9.32 1.02 8.03
N ALA A 37 8.56 1.85 8.71
CA ALA A 37 7.31 2.40 8.22
C ALA A 37 7.52 3.85 7.77
N PRO A 38 6.97 4.25 6.61
CA PRO A 38 6.97 5.63 6.20
C PRO A 38 6.11 6.45 7.16
N ASN A 39 6.63 7.59 7.57
CA ASN A 39 5.90 8.58 8.37
C ASN A 39 5.84 9.88 7.57
N PHE A 40 4.64 10.30 7.24
CA PHE A 40 4.40 11.53 6.49
C PHE A 40 3.99 12.62 7.46
N PHE A 41 4.55 13.82 7.32
CA PHE A 41 4.12 14.98 8.07
C PHE A 41 4.18 16.22 7.19
N LYS A 42 3.26 17.12 7.44
CA LYS A 42 3.26 18.44 6.82
C LYS A 42 4.16 19.37 7.62
N LYS A 43 4.97 20.15 6.92
CA LYS A 43 5.75 21.23 7.51
C LYS A 43 5.54 22.47 6.67
N THR A 44 5.21 23.58 7.32
CA THR A 44 5.22 24.89 6.70
C THR A 44 6.68 25.26 6.39
N VAL A 45 6.95 25.59 5.14
CA VAL A 45 8.26 26.02 4.67
C VAL A 45 8.05 27.37 3.99
N GLU A 46 8.87 28.34 4.35
CA GLU A 46 8.92 29.63 3.70
C GLU A 46 9.69 29.48 2.37
N ASP A 47 9.10 29.91 1.26
CA ASP A 47 9.75 29.91 -0.04
C ASP A 47 10.66 31.16 -0.21
N GLU A 48 11.33 31.24 -1.37
CA GLU A 48 12.27 32.34 -1.65
C GLU A 48 11.59 33.72 -1.73
N ASP A 49 10.28 33.76 -1.88
CA ASP A 49 9.45 34.97 -1.95
C ASP A 49 8.83 35.31 -0.59
N GLY A 50 9.09 34.53 0.47
CA GLY A 50 8.59 34.75 1.83
C GLY A 50 7.15 34.26 2.04
N GLU A 51 6.59 33.48 1.12
CA GLU A 51 5.27 32.87 1.28
C GLU A 51 5.37 31.52 2.01
N GLU A 52 4.50 31.33 3.01
CA GLU A 52 4.39 30.07 3.74
C GLU A 52 3.67 29.03 2.90
N THR A 53 4.37 27.96 2.52
CA THR A 53 3.80 26.83 1.79
C THR A 53 3.88 25.55 2.63
N GLU A 54 2.78 24.77 2.65
CA GLU A 54 2.79 23.46 3.27
C GLU A 54 3.49 22.43 2.36
N GLN A 55 4.63 21.92 2.78
CA GLN A 55 5.32 20.84 2.10
C GLN A 55 5.21 19.52 2.89
N MET A 56 4.95 18.44 2.16
CA MET A 56 4.90 17.10 2.74
C MET A 56 6.30 16.49 2.79
N PHE A 57 6.74 16.19 4.00
CA PHE A 57 7.99 15.49 4.24
C PHE A 57 7.71 14.04 4.61
N ASN A 58 8.56 13.12 4.15
CA ASN A 58 8.52 11.73 4.56
C ASN A 58 9.85 11.34 5.22
N TRP A 59 9.75 10.55 6.26
CA TRP A 59 10.89 9.88 6.86
C TRP A 59 10.50 8.48 7.30
N PHE A 60 11.46 7.60 7.46
CA PHE A 60 11.20 6.24 7.89
C PHE A 60 11.43 6.10 9.38
N LYS A 61 10.43 5.58 10.08
CA LYS A 61 10.50 5.27 11.49
C LYS A 61 10.51 3.76 11.70
N ALA A 62 11.39 3.27 12.57
CA ALA A 62 11.36 1.89 13.00
C ALA A 62 10.14 1.66 13.92
N VAL A 63 9.20 0.82 13.45
CA VAL A 63 8.00 0.47 14.20
C VAL A 63 8.03 -1.00 14.60
N PRO A 64 7.53 -1.34 15.82
CA PRO A 64 7.44 -2.71 16.26
C PRO A 64 6.23 -3.40 15.65
N VAL A 65 6.45 -4.59 15.08
CA VAL A 65 5.40 -5.50 14.63
C VAL A 65 5.63 -6.88 15.23
N PHE A 66 4.60 -7.71 15.24
CA PHE A 66 4.62 -9.06 15.80
C PHE A 66 3.99 -10.01 14.77
N ASP A 67 4.55 -11.20 14.66
CA ASP A 67 3.96 -12.26 13.84
C ASP A 67 2.74 -12.89 14.54
N ILE A 68 1.84 -13.51 13.77
CA ILE A 68 0.67 -14.21 14.29
C ILE A 68 1.04 -15.29 15.31
N SER A 69 2.15 -15.99 15.11
CA SER A 69 2.66 -16.99 16.06
C SER A 69 3.06 -16.42 17.43
N GLN A 70 3.24 -15.11 17.50
CA GLN A 70 3.51 -14.36 18.73
C GLN A 70 2.23 -13.80 19.36
N THR A 71 1.06 -14.21 18.87
CA THR A 71 -0.23 -13.70 19.35
C THR A 71 -1.18 -14.86 19.68
N ASP A 72 -2.12 -14.59 20.59
CA ASP A 72 -3.22 -15.47 20.94
C ASP A 72 -4.55 -14.71 20.85
N GLY A 73 -5.65 -15.41 20.59
CA GLY A 73 -6.99 -14.84 20.43
C GLY A 73 -7.78 -15.48 19.31
N GLU A 74 -8.73 -14.74 18.72
CA GLU A 74 -9.60 -15.25 17.65
C GLU A 74 -8.83 -15.73 16.44
N GLU A 75 -9.31 -16.78 15.78
CA GLU A 75 -8.74 -17.24 14.52
C GLU A 75 -8.93 -16.19 13.44
N LEU A 76 -7.86 -15.92 12.70
CA LEU A 76 -7.97 -15.00 11.56
C LEU A 76 -8.65 -15.69 10.37
N PRO A 77 -9.45 -14.96 9.60
CA PRO A 77 -10.07 -15.50 8.39
C PRO A 77 -9.00 -16.12 7.47
N THR A 78 -9.27 -17.32 7.01
CA THR A 78 -8.33 -18.11 6.15
C THR A 78 -8.27 -17.61 4.72
N ARG A 79 -8.99 -16.57 4.35
CA ARG A 79 -8.99 -16.04 2.98
C ARG A 79 -7.83 -15.06 2.77
N PRO A 80 -6.90 -15.35 1.81
CA PRO A 80 -6.08 -14.32 1.23
C PRO A 80 -7.03 -13.38 0.47
N TYR A 81 -6.97 -12.11 0.68
CA TYR A 81 -7.71 -11.10 -0.09
C TYR A 81 -9.23 -11.00 0.07
N SER A 82 -9.70 -10.78 1.26
CA SER A 82 -10.87 -9.91 1.40
C SER A 82 -10.43 -8.74 2.28
N VAL A 83 -10.03 -7.67 1.64
CA VAL A 83 -9.92 -6.38 2.30
C VAL A 83 -11.33 -6.02 2.74
N SER A 84 -11.69 -6.40 3.96
CA SER A 84 -12.84 -5.81 4.62
C SER A 84 -12.43 -4.42 5.07
N ILE A 85 -12.30 -3.51 4.11
CA ILE A 85 -12.33 -2.10 4.44
C ILE A 85 -13.77 -1.84 4.81
N GLU A 86 -14.03 -1.83 6.10
CA GLU A 86 -15.31 -1.49 6.66
C GLU A 86 -15.36 0.04 6.78
N GLY A 87 -16.32 0.64 6.13
CA GLY A 87 -16.56 2.07 6.16
C GLY A 87 -17.06 2.60 4.82
N ASP A 88 -18.00 3.51 4.86
CA ASP A 88 -18.52 4.19 3.67
C ASP A 88 -17.78 5.51 3.37
N GLU A 89 -16.85 5.93 4.24
CA GLU A 89 -16.11 7.17 4.08
C GLU A 89 -14.71 6.92 3.50
N ASP A 90 -14.45 7.50 2.35
CA ASP A 90 -13.14 7.48 1.68
C ASP A 90 -12.42 8.83 1.75
N ASN A 91 -12.99 9.80 2.49
CA ASN A 91 -12.48 11.17 2.63
C ASN A 91 -12.22 11.87 1.27
N GLY A 92 -12.86 11.41 0.19
CA GLY A 92 -12.68 11.90 -1.17
C GLY A 92 -11.48 11.31 -1.92
N LEU A 93 -10.84 10.28 -1.37
CA LEU A 93 -9.67 9.65 -2.00
C LEU A 93 -10.00 9.05 -3.37
N PHE A 94 -11.18 8.44 -3.53
CA PHE A 94 -11.58 7.84 -4.80
C PHE A 94 -11.59 8.89 -5.92
N ASP A 95 -12.26 10.01 -5.71
CA ASP A 95 -12.36 11.07 -6.73
C ASP A 95 -11.01 11.73 -7.02
N ALA A 96 -10.18 11.93 -5.98
CA ALA A 96 -8.83 12.45 -6.15
C ALA A 96 -7.94 11.51 -6.98
N LEU A 97 -7.98 10.19 -6.71
CA LEU A 97 -7.24 9.19 -7.48
C LEU A 97 -7.77 9.03 -8.90
N LYS A 98 -9.09 9.11 -9.09
CA LYS A 98 -9.71 9.10 -10.40
C LYS A 98 -9.23 10.28 -11.24
N GLY A 99 -9.27 11.49 -10.70
CA GLY A 99 -8.77 12.69 -11.37
C GLY A 99 -7.28 12.60 -11.72
N PHE A 100 -6.45 12.06 -10.82
CA PHE A 100 -5.03 11.80 -11.08
C PHE A 100 -4.82 10.80 -12.22
N SER A 101 -5.53 9.68 -12.21
CA SER A 101 -5.43 8.62 -13.22
C SER A 101 -5.85 9.13 -14.59
N GLU A 102 -7.02 9.75 -14.67
CA GLU A 102 -7.56 10.31 -15.93
C GLU A 102 -6.69 11.45 -16.49
N GLY A 103 -6.18 12.32 -15.62
CA GLY A 103 -5.21 13.37 -15.99
C GLY A 103 -3.87 12.82 -16.49
N SER A 104 -3.55 11.57 -16.15
CA SER A 104 -2.38 10.83 -16.66
C SER A 104 -2.69 9.99 -17.91
N GLY A 105 -3.88 10.10 -18.47
CA GLY A 105 -4.31 9.37 -19.67
C GLY A 105 -4.74 7.92 -19.39
N CYS A 106 -5.07 7.59 -18.14
CA CYS A 106 -5.54 6.27 -17.74
C CYS A 106 -6.99 6.39 -17.21
N PRO A 107 -8.01 6.22 -18.08
CA PRO A 107 -9.42 6.36 -17.71
C PRO A 107 -9.84 5.31 -16.67
N VAL A 108 -10.78 5.72 -15.80
CA VAL A 108 -11.31 4.89 -14.70
C VAL A 108 -12.80 4.66 -14.89
N SER A 109 -13.23 3.40 -14.94
CA SER A 109 -14.63 2.98 -14.92
C SER A 109 -14.99 2.30 -13.60
N VAL A 110 -16.27 2.43 -13.20
CA VAL A 110 -16.86 1.66 -12.10
C VAL A 110 -17.93 0.78 -12.68
N GLU A 111 -17.84 -0.52 -12.46
CA GLU A 111 -18.73 -1.50 -13.08
C GLU A 111 -19.17 -2.55 -12.07
N SER A 112 -20.37 -3.09 -12.30
CA SER A 112 -20.85 -4.27 -11.57
C SER A 112 -20.53 -5.51 -12.40
N PHE A 113 -19.63 -6.36 -11.90
CA PHE A 113 -19.29 -7.63 -12.53
C PHE A 113 -19.24 -8.78 -11.53
N THR A 114 -19.44 -10.00 -12.04
CA THR A 114 -19.38 -11.23 -11.25
C THR A 114 -17.93 -11.73 -11.14
N GLY A 115 -17.61 -12.44 -10.05
CA GLY A 115 -16.28 -12.99 -9.82
C GLY A 115 -15.59 -12.42 -8.59
N GLY A 116 -14.41 -12.93 -8.30
CA GLY A 116 -13.64 -12.59 -7.09
C GLY A 116 -12.76 -11.36 -7.21
N ALA A 117 -12.51 -10.84 -8.42
CA ALA A 117 -11.74 -9.63 -8.63
C ALA A 117 -12.52 -8.41 -8.14
N LEU A 118 -11.82 -7.47 -7.52
CA LEU A 118 -12.40 -6.19 -7.05
C LEU A 118 -12.09 -5.04 -8.01
N GLY A 119 -11.09 -5.20 -8.87
CA GLY A 119 -10.69 -4.27 -9.90
C GLY A 119 -9.60 -4.89 -10.76
N PHE A 120 -9.22 -4.19 -11.80
CA PHE A 120 -8.05 -4.53 -12.62
C PHE A 120 -7.57 -3.34 -13.45
N TYR A 121 -6.26 -3.28 -13.63
CA TYR A 121 -5.61 -2.43 -14.61
C TYR A 121 -5.39 -3.22 -15.90
N SER A 122 -5.81 -2.66 -17.05
CA SER A 122 -5.57 -3.19 -18.40
C SER A 122 -4.37 -2.47 -19.03
N PRO A 123 -3.19 -3.13 -19.14
CA PRO A 123 -2.03 -2.51 -19.78
C PRO A 123 -2.24 -2.21 -21.27
N ASN A 124 -3.05 -3.03 -21.96
CA ASN A 124 -3.30 -2.88 -23.38
C ASN A 124 -4.11 -1.61 -23.71
N ASP A 125 -5.15 -1.36 -22.92
CA ASP A 125 -6.05 -0.22 -23.10
C ASP A 125 -5.62 0.98 -22.26
N HIS A 126 -4.64 0.78 -21.39
CA HIS A 126 -4.21 1.74 -20.38
C HIS A 126 -5.39 2.30 -19.58
N SER A 127 -6.21 1.43 -19.04
CA SER A 127 -7.45 1.77 -18.33
C SER A 127 -7.56 0.98 -17.01
N ILE A 128 -8.36 1.52 -16.10
CA ILE A 128 -8.66 0.87 -14.82
C ILE A 128 -10.16 0.65 -14.71
N THR A 129 -10.54 -0.56 -14.30
CA THR A 129 -11.92 -0.89 -13.94
C THR A 129 -11.98 -1.27 -12.47
N VAL A 130 -12.88 -0.63 -11.72
CA VAL A 130 -13.13 -0.89 -10.31
C VAL A 130 -14.53 -1.48 -10.14
N LYS A 131 -14.64 -2.53 -9.34
CA LYS A 131 -15.92 -3.11 -9.00
C LYS A 131 -16.71 -2.21 -8.08
N ASP A 132 -17.99 -2.01 -8.36
CA ASP A 132 -18.87 -1.22 -7.50
C ASP A 132 -18.96 -1.82 -6.08
N GLY A 133 -19.06 -0.94 -5.08
CA GLY A 133 -19.04 -1.31 -3.68
C GLY A 133 -18.96 -0.08 -2.76
N SER A 134 -18.62 -0.28 -1.48
CA SER A 134 -18.44 0.82 -0.53
C SER A 134 -17.34 1.79 -0.98
N SER A 135 -17.46 3.08 -0.63
CA SER A 135 -16.53 4.13 -1.07
C SER A 135 -15.10 3.84 -0.64
N ALA A 136 -14.87 3.46 0.61
CA ALA A 136 -13.53 3.13 1.11
C ALA A 136 -12.91 1.93 0.37
N ARG A 137 -13.72 0.91 0.02
CA ARG A 137 -13.26 -0.24 -0.78
C ARG A 137 -12.87 0.19 -2.19
N LYS A 138 -13.73 0.97 -2.86
CA LYS A 138 -13.43 1.47 -4.21
C LYS A 138 -12.16 2.33 -4.22
N ALA A 139 -11.97 3.18 -3.22
CA ALA A 139 -10.78 4.01 -3.09
C ALA A 139 -9.50 3.16 -2.93
N HIS A 140 -9.53 2.13 -2.08
CA HIS A 140 -8.39 1.22 -1.90
C HIS A 140 -8.09 0.44 -3.19
N VAL A 141 -9.12 -0.14 -3.83
CA VAL A 141 -8.95 -0.86 -5.09
C VAL A 141 -8.39 0.06 -6.16
N LEU A 142 -8.91 1.27 -6.28
CA LEU A 142 -8.39 2.24 -7.24
C LEU A 142 -6.93 2.63 -6.93
N ALA A 143 -6.57 2.81 -5.67
CA ALA A 143 -5.18 3.07 -5.27
C ALA A 143 -4.24 1.93 -5.68
N HIS A 144 -4.67 0.67 -5.54
CA HIS A 144 -3.95 -0.51 -5.97
C HIS A 144 -3.76 -0.56 -7.51
N GLU A 145 -4.82 -0.33 -8.26
CA GLU A 145 -4.77 -0.34 -9.73
C GLU A 145 -3.99 0.86 -10.31
N VAL A 146 -4.07 2.03 -9.67
CA VAL A 146 -3.22 3.19 -9.99
C VAL A 146 -1.75 2.85 -9.79
N ALA A 147 -1.40 2.12 -8.74
CA ALA A 147 -0.03 1.66 -8.55
C ALA A 147 0.42 0.71 -9.66
N HIS A 148 -0.44 -0.22 -10.09
CA HIS A 148 -0.14 -1.06 -11.27
C HIS A 148 0.08 -0.23 -12.53
N SER A 149 -0.73 0.78 -12.78
CA SER A 149 -0.59 1.65 -13.95
C SER A 149 0.71 2.46 -13.96
N LEU A 150 1.22 2.82 -12.78
CA LEU A 150 2.45 3.58 -12.62
C LEU A 150 3.71 2.71 -12.65
N LEU A 151 3.64 1.52 -12.02
CA LEU A 151 4.82 0.70 -11.74
C LEU A 151 4.98 -0.48 -12.71
N HIS A 152 3.89 -0.90 -13.39
CA HIS A 152 3.88 -2.17 -14.12
C HIS A 152 3.40 -2.03 -15.58
N LYS A 153 3.48 -0.84 -16.14
CA LYS A 153 3.10 -0.52 -17.53
C LYS A 153 4.17 -0.97 -18.54
N GLY A 154 4.58 -2.16 -18.59
CA GLY A 154 5.19 -2.80 -19.75
C GLY A 154 6.55 -2.32 -20.31
N ASP A 155 6.95 -1.07 -20.13
CA ASP A 155 8.20 -0.51 -20.67
C ASP A 155 9.38 -0.64 -19.70
N ALA A 156 10.60 -0.62 -20.25
CA ALA A 156 11.80 -0.60 -19.43
C ALA A 156 11.83 0.66 -18.58
N GLU A 157 12.01 0.47 -17.26
CA GLU A 157 12.03 1.58 -16.33
C GLU A 157 13.36 2.34 -16.32
N ALA A 158 13.33 3.55 -15.75
CA ALA A 158 14.52 4.39 -15.61
C ALA A 158 15.66 3.72 -14.81
N ASP A 159 15.34 2.71 -13.98
CA ASP A 159 16.32 1.90 -13.23
C ASP A 159 16.83 0.67 -14.01
N GLY A 160 16.45 0.52 -15.29
CA GLY A 160 16.86 -0.57 -16.17
C GLY A 160 16.12 -1.89 -15.94
N ARG A 161 15.11 -1.91 -15.11
CA ARG A 161 14.24 -3.11 -14.93
C ARG A 161 13.08 -3.09 -15.93
N ASN A 162 12.85 -4.25 -16.53
CA ASN A 162 11.63 -4.44 -17.31
C ASN A 162 10.54 -5.03 -16.40
N PRO A 163 9.40 -4.32 -16.20
CA PRO A 163 8.29 -4.81 -15.38
C PRO A 163 7.75 -6.18 -15.81
N ALA A 164 7.92 -6.54 -17.09
CA ALA A 164 7.54 -7.85 -17.61
C ALA A 164 8.29 -9.00 -16.94
N HIS A 165 9.52 -8.77 -16.45
CA HIS A 165 10.34 -9.77 -15.76
C HIS A 165 10.09 -9.86 -14.26
N LEU A 166 9.30 -8.95 -13.68
CA LEU A 166 8.93 -9.03 -12.27
C LEU A 166 7.93 -10.17 -12.05
N SER A 167 8.16 -10.95 -10.99
CA SER A 167 7.18 -11.96 -10.59
C SER A 167 5.85 -11.28 -10.22
N ARG A 168 4.74 -12.01 -10.39
CA ARG A 168 3.43 -11.51 -9.99
C ARG A 168 3.42 -11.08 -8.53
N GLY A 169 4.07 -11.85 -7.64
CA GLY A 169 4.14 -11.53 -6.21
C GLY A 169 4.81 -10.18 -5.93
N ILE A 170 5.85 -9.81 -6.68
CA ILE A 170 6.51 -8.50 -6.55
C ILE A 170 5.57 -7.38 -6.98
N LYS A 171 4.89 -7.54 -8.11
CA LYS A 171 3.95 -6.55 -8.62
C LYS A 171 2.81 -6.29 -7.64
N GLU A 172 2.22 -7.35 -7.09
CA GLU A 172 1.15 -7.25 -6.08
C GLU A 172 1.67 -6.58 -4.80
N LEU A 173 2.87 -6.95 -4.33
CA LEU A 173 3.49 -6.31 -3.16
C LEU A 173 3.69 -4.81 -3.36
N GLU A 174 4.22 -4.41 -4.50
CA GLU A 174 4.46 -3.00 -4.82
C GLU A 174 3.14 -2.22 -4.89
N ALA A 175 2.14 -2.77 -5.59
CA ALA A 175 0.84 -2.14 -5.73
C ALA A 175 0.11 -2.00 -4.39
N GLU A 176 0.09 -3.07 -3.59
CA GLU A 176 -0.55 -3.06 -2.27
C GLU A 176 0.16 -2.10 -1.31
N SER A 177 1.49 -2.03 -1.37
CA SER A 177 2.26 -1.09 -0.52
C SER A 177 1.95 0.36 -0.86
N VAL A 178 1.82 0.71 -2.14
CA VAL A 178 1.40 2.06 -2.56
C VAL A 178 -0.02 2.34 -2.10
N ALA A 179 -0.96 1.42 -2.32
CA ALA A 179 -2.35 1.56 -1.88
C ALA A 179 -2.44 1.79 -0.36
N PHE A 180 -1.70 1.00 0.42
CA PHE A 180 -1.61 1.17 1.88
C PHE A 180 -1.14 2.58 2.26
N ILE A 181 -0.10 3.10 1.62
CA ILE A 181 0.44 4.43 1.90
C ILE A 181 -0.60 5.52 1.57
N LEU A 182 -1.26 5.42 0.42
CA LEU A 182 -2.26 6.39 -0.02
C LEU A 182 -3.48 6.40 0.91
N CYS A 183 -4.03 5.23 1.23
CA CYS A 183 -5.15 5.09 2.15
C CYS A 183 -4.83 5.68 3.53
N ASN A 184 -3.67 5.34 4.11
CA ASN A 184 -3.27 5.89 5.41
C ASN A 184 -3.08 7.41 5.37
N ALA A 185 -2.52 7.96 4.30
CA ALA A 185 -2.35 9.41 4.16
C ALA A 185 -3.69 10.16 4.11
N TRP A 186 -4.76 9.47 3.71
CA TRP A 186 -6.13 9.99 3.65
C TRP A 186 -7.00 9.55 4.83
N GLY A 187 -6.40 8.93 5.86
CA GLY A 187 -7.10 8.53 7.09
C GLY A 187 -7.99 7.30 6.93
N ILE A 188 -7.85 6.56 5.83
CA ILE A 188 -8.54 5.29 5.62
C ILE A 188 -7.67 4.17 6.21
N ASP A 189 -8.25 3.34 7.09
CA ASP A 189 -7.56 2.16 7.62
C ASP A 189 -7.64 1.01 6.60
N PRO A 190 -6.56 0.65 5.90
CA PRO A 190 -6.60 -0.42 4.90
C PRO A 190 -6.71 -1.82 5.52
N GLY A 191 -6.82 -1.93 6.84
CA GLY A 191 -6.98 -3.20 7.54
C GLY A 191 -5.71 -4.06 7.63
N VAL A 192 -5.86 -5.26 8.18
CA VAL A 192 -4.76 -6.22 8.44
C VAL A 192 -4.29 -6.95 7.18
N SER A 193 -5.06 -6.91 6.10
CA SER A 193 -4.87 -7.75 4.91
C SER A 193 -3.67 -7.37 4.04
N SER A 194 -3.16 -6.17 4.17
CA SER A 194 -2.07 -5.64 3.32
C SER A 194 -0.69 -6.26 3.57
N PHE A 195 -0.49 -7.06 4.60
CA PHE A 195 0.84 -7.54 4.99
C PHE A 195 1.13 -9.02 4.72
N GLY A 196 0.19 -9.79 4.20
CA GLY A 196 0.33 -11.24 4.00
C GLY A 196 1.40 -11.66 2.97
N TYR A 197 1.85 -10.76 2.09
CA TYR A 197 2.75 -11.11 0.97
C TYR A 197 4.26 -11.04 1.28
N ILE A 198 4.66 -10.42 2.37
CA ILE A 198 6.09 -10.14 2.63
C ILE A 198 6.85 -11.38 3.12
N ALA A 199 6.15 -12.41 3.58
CA ALA A 199 6.76 -13.58 4.23
C ALA A 199 7.38 -14.61 3.26
N ASP A 200 6.99 -14.61 1.98
CA ASP A 200 7.40 -15.67 1.03
C ASP A 200 8.74 -15.41 0.30
N TRP A 201 9.50 -14.41 0.76
CA TRP A 201 10.70 -13.95 0.10
C TRP A 201 11.98 -14.31 0.86
N SER A 202 12.55 -15.46 0.58
CA SER A 202 13.84 -15.91 1.15
C SER A 202 14.93 -16.03 0.06
N GLY A 203 16.02 -15.23 0.17
CA GLY A 203 17.19 -15.31 -0.71
C GLY A 203 18.07 -14.06 -0.75
N LYS A 204 19.37 -14.20 -1.10
CA LYS A 204 20.32 -13.05 -1.15
C LYS A 204 20.06 -12.09 -2.32
N GLU A 205 19.54 -12.54 -3.45
CA GLU A 205 19.10 -11.70 -4.58
C GLU A 205 17.91 -10.83 -4.17
N THR A 206 17.08 -11.32 -3.28
CA THR A 206 15.92 -10.69 -2.70
C THR A 206 16.24 -9.34 -2.00
N GLN A 207 17.41 -9.18 -1.43
CA GLN A 207 17.78 -7.93 -0.72
C GLN A 207 17.92 -6.73 -1.65
N LYS A 208 18.51 -6.93 -2.82
CA LYS A 208 18.69 -5.85 -3.81
C LYS A 208 17.32 -5.48 -4.41
N GLU A 209 16.52 -6.48 -4.72
CA GLU A 209 15.19 -6.27 -5.28
C GLU A 209 14.24 -5.58 -4.29
N LEU A 210 14.25 -5.98 -3.02
CA LEU A 210 13.43 -5.32 -2.00
C LEU A 210 13.79 -3.84 -1.80
N LYS A 211 15.09 -3.50 -1.85
CA LYS A 211 15.52 -2.10 -1.78
C LYS A 211 15.03 -1.30 -2.99
N LEU A 212 15.09 -1.90 -4.17
CA LEU A 212 14.62 -1.26 -5.39
C LEU A 212 13.09 -1.12 -5.37
N SER A 213 12.36 -2.15 -4.96
CA SER A 213 10.91 -2.07 -4.78
C SER A 213 10.50 -1.02 -3.75
N ALA A 214 11.20 -0.95 -2.61
CA ALA A 214 10.93 0.07 -1.59
C ALA A 214 11.13 1.50 -2.14
N LYS A 215 12.16 1.73 -2.95
CA LYS A 215 12.39 3.01 -3.62
C LYS A 215 11.24 3.34 -4.58
N ARG A 216 10.85 2.38 -5.44
CA ARG A 216 9.76 2.54 -6.41
C ARG A 216 8.43 2.83 -5.75
N ILE A 217 8.09 2.07 -4.69
CA ILE A 217 6.89 2.29 -3.87
C ILE A 217 6.87 3.71 -3.31
N ALA A 218 7.99 4.15 -2.72
CA ALA A 218 8.07 5.49 -2.14
C ALA A 218 7.95 6.59 -3.20
N GLU A 219 8.59 6.43 -4.36
CA GLU A 219 8.52 7.39 -5.47
C GLU A 219 7.11 7.45 -6.07
N ALA A 220 6.46 6.31 -6.29
CA ALA A 220 5.09 6.24 -6.79
C ALA A 220 4.11 6.89 -5.82
N ALA A 221 4.14 6.51 -4.54
CA ALA A 221 3.29 7.10 -3.52
C ALA A 221 3.50 8.62 -3.40
N LYS A 222 4.76 9.09 -3.40
CA LYS A 222 5.10 10.52 -3.38
C LYS A 222 4.55 11.24 -4.61
N LYS A 223 4.69 10.66 -5.81
CA LYS A 223 4.17 11.25 -7.05
C LYS A 223 2.67 11.46 -6.97
N VAL A 224 1.92 10.43 -6.54
CA VAL A 224 0.45 10.52 -6.38
C VAL A 224 0.09 11.57 -5.33
N LEU A 225 0.64 11.46 -4.10
CA LEU A 225 0.33 12.38 -3.00
C LEU A 225 0.68 13.84 -3.30
N LYS A 226 1.75 14.08 -4.06
CA LYS A 226 2.09 15.45 -4.52
C LYS A 226 1.02 16.02 -5.45
N SER A 227 0.36 15.16 -6.24
CA SER A 227 -0.68 15.58 -7.19
C SER A 227 -2.04 15.76 -6.54
N ILE A 228 -2.45 14.80 -5.67
CA ILE A 228 -3.81 14.80 -5.08
C ILE A 228 -3.89 15.50 -3.72
N GLY A 229 -2.75 15.78 -3.08
CA GLY A 229 -2.71 16.31 -1.72
C GLY A 229 -3.11 15.29 -0.65
N THR A 230 -3.56 15.81 0.49
CA THR A 230 -4.21 15.06 1.58
C THR A 230 -5.48 15.80 1.97
N PRO A 231 -6.48 15.11 2.56
CA PRO A 231 -7.71 15.79 2.97
C PRO A 231 -7.38 16.97 3.87
N LYS A 232 -8.06 18.10 3.61
CA LYS A 232 -7.99 19.26 4.51
C LYS A 232 -8.64 18.84 5.81
N SER A 233 -7.88 18.86 6.90
CA SER A 233 -8.36 18.69 8.27
C SER A 233 -9.34 19.80 8.63
#